data_7edef964153a2405ddb322322fa4395e
#
_entry.id   7edef964153a2405ddb322322fa4395e
#
_cell.length_a   1.000
_cell.length_b   1.000
_cell.length_c   1.000
_cell.angle_alpha   90.00
_cell.angle_beta   90.00
_cell.angle_gamma   90.00
#
_symmetry.space_group_name_H-M   'P 1'
#
loop_
_entity.id
_entity.type
_entity.pdbx_description
1 polymer ?
#
loop_
_entity_poly.entity_id
_entity_poly.type
_entity_poly.pdbx_seq_one_letter_code
_entity_poly.pdbx_strand_id
1 'polypeptide(L)'
;SAILEQQRIERERDYDILTGLYSRQAFNRVCADLFAHPDRLRCAALLMMDLDNLKHINDTYGHDWGDQYIRQTGQCFAANTPKGTVCSRLSGDEFLLLFYGYPGREQLREKLEALTRAMQQAVVVLPSGNDLHISISGGVAWYPEDSRDIETLKKYADFAMYQVKHSTKGQMKDFDIGVYNQEAYIARTRREFHQLISEERMYYYFQPIFSAQTGRVHAYEALMRSDLPTLRSPATIMKLAREQGALYEIERLTFRKALEEFDKLRSKNLVDRQALIFINSIASVCLRREDSEYMDQRWHELRRQMVIEITEEEEMNRQALESKRHAPGFSGMFALDDYGSGYSNEGSLLELAPRFIKVDISIIRGIDSDPDKQQILRNVVRYAQPRSMQIIAEGVETAAEMRTVIDLGADLLQGYFLARPAAVPDPIAPEAAEIIRAI
;
A
#
# COMPACT_ATOMS: atom_id res chain seq x y z
N SER A 1 20.99 -37.70 -48.30
CA SER A 1 20.79 -36.26 -48.21
C SER A 1 19.57 -35.87 -47.39
N ALA A 2 18.37 -36.47 -47.61
CA ALA A 2 17.15 -36.15 -46.86
C ALA A 2 17.28 -36.48 -45.33
N ILE A 3 17.91 -37.61 -45.02
CA ILE A 3 18.16 -38.02 -43.62
C ILE A 3 19.10 -37.04 -42.91
N LEU A 4 20.15 -36.56 -43.60
CA LEU A 4 21.08 -35.58 -43.03
C LEU A 4 20.41 -34.21 -42.81
N GLU A 5 19.54 -33.82 -43.72
CA GLU A 5 18.76 -32.58 -43.61
C GLU A 5 17.76 -32.67 -42.46
N GLN A 6 17.08 -33.77 -42.28
CA GLN A 6 16.16 -34.02 -41.20
C GLN A 6 16.88 -34.04 -39.83
N GLN A 7 18.04 -34.69 -39.73
CA GLN A 7 18.88 -34.68 -38.54
C GLN A 7 19.40 -33.29 -38.22
N ARG A 8 19.70 -32.45 -39.23
CA ARG A 8 20.10 -31.05 -39.03
C ARG A 8 18.94 -30.21 -38.48
N ILE A 9 17.74 -30.36 -39.08
CA ILE A 9 16.54 -29.67 -38.62
C ILE A 9 16.18 -30.06 -37.19
N GLU A 10 16.26 -31.34 -36.83
CA GLU A 10 16.00 -31.80 -35.45
C GLU A 10 17.04 -31.24 -34.48
N ARG A 11 18.30 -31.19 -34.88
CA ARG A 11 19.36 -30.64 -34.06
C ARG A 11 19.23 -29.14 -33.87
N GLU A 12 18.88 -28.37 -34.91
CA GLU A 12 18.64 -26.93 -34.84
C GLU A 12 17.37 -26.56 -34.02
N ARG A 13 16.40 -27.48 -33.98
CA ARG A 13 15.20 -27.33 -33.16
C ARG A 13 15.47 -27.58 -31.69
N ASP A 14 16.31 -28.53 -31.34
CA ASP A 14 16.48 -29.02 -29.98
C ASP A 14 17.64 -28.35 -29.23
N TYR A 15 18.59 -27.75 -29.96
CA TYR A 15 19.77 -27.13 -29.36
C TYR A 15 19.99 -25.69 -29.83
N ASP A 16 20.45 -24.84 -28.90
CA ASP A 16 20.90 -23.50 -29.24
C ASP A 16 22.23 -23.54 -29.99
N ILE A 17 22.27 -22.91 -31.14
CA ILE A 17 23.43 -22.97 -32.05
C ILE A 17 24.67 -22.34 -31.41
N LEU A 18 24.51 -21.27 -30.63
CA LEU A 18 25.62 -20.52 -30.05
C LEU A 18 26.28 -21.25 -28.88
N THR A 19 25.49 -21.84 -28.01
CA THR A 19 25.97 -22.48 -26.76
C THR A 19 25.99 -24.00 -26.80
N GLY A 20 25.26 -24.63 -27.70
CA GLY A 20 25.08 -26.08 -27.75
C GLY A 20 24.18 -26.63 -26.62
N LEU A 21 23.60 -25.78 -25.79
CA LEU A 21 22.63 -26.15 -24.77
C LEU A 21 21.26 -26.43 -25.39
N TYR A 22 20.34 -27.00 -24.63
CA TYR A 22 18.96 -27.15 -25.11
C TYR A 22 18.35 -25.81 -25.50
N SER A 23 17.53 -25.84 -26.56
CA SER A 23 16.63 -24.74 -26.89
C SER A 23 15.48 -24.64 -25.88
N ARG A 24 14.75 -23.52 -25.89
CA ARG A 24 13.52 -23.34 -25.09
C ARG A 24 12.52 -24.47 -25.32
N GLN A 25 12.31 -24.87 -26.58
CA GLN A 25 11.36 -25.93 -26.91
C GLN A 25 11.77 -27.29 -26.37
N ALA A 26 13.05 -27.65 -26.50
CA ALA A 26 13.58 -28.89 -25.96
C ALA A 26 13.52 -28.91 -24.43
N PHE A 27 13.86 -27.81 -23.78
CA PHE A 27 13.76 -27.69 -22.32
C PHE A 27 12.32 -27.91 -21.84
N ASN A 28 11.33 -27.23 -22.46
CA ASN A 28 9.93 -27.38 -22.08
C ASN A 28 9.44 -28.83 -22.25
N ARG A 29 9.85 -29.51 -23.32
CA ARG A 29 9.50 -30.91 -23.58
C ARG A 29 10.10 -31.85 -22.54
N VAL A 30 11.39 -31.69 -22.22
CA VAL A 30 12.09 -32.50 -21.21
C VAL A 30 11.48 -32.27 -19.83
N CYS A 31 11.18 -31.03 -19.47
CA CYS A 31 10.53 -30.71 -18.21
C CYS A 31 9.11 -31.27 -18.11
N ALA A 32 8.32 -31.20 -19.18
CA ALA A 32 6.97 -31.78 -19.20
C ALA A 32 7.02 -33.30 -18.94
N ASP A 33 7.97 -34.01 -19.53
CA ASP A 33 8.17 -35.46 -19.26
C ASP A 33 8.59 -35.72 -17.81
N LEU A 34 9.54 -34.95 -17.28
CA LEU A 34 10.02 -35.11 -15.90
C LEU A 34 8.92 -34.82 -14.88
N PHE A 35 8.16 -33.76 -15.05
CA PHE A 35 7.07 -33.37 -14.14
C PHE A 35 5.86 -34.31 -14.22
N ALA A 36 5.71 -35.07 -15.29
CA ALA A 36 4.76 -36.17 -15.38
C ALA A 36 5.19 -37.41 -14.56
N HIS A 37 6.46 -37.49 -14.15
CA HIS A 37 7.04 -38.60 -13.39
C HIS A 37 7.72 -38.08 -12.11
N PRO A 38 6.95 -37.72 -11.05
CA PRO A 38 7.49 -37.12 -9.82
C PRO A 38 8.58 -37.95 -9.11
N ASP A 39 8.55 -39.27 -9.28
CA ASP A 39 9.56 -40.17 -8.71
C ASP A 39 10.96 -39.90 -9.27
N ARG A 40 11.07 -39.39 -10.49
CA ARG A 40 12.34 -38.99 -11.12
C ARG A 40 12.85 -37.65 -10.64
N LEU A 41 11.94 -36.74 -10.29
CA LEU A 41 12.28 -35.40 -9.79
C LEU A 41 12.90 -35.47 -8.39
N ARG A 42 12.26 -36.17 -7.48
CA ARG A 42 12.65 -36.27 -6.05
C ARG A 42 12.81 -34.87 -5.42
N CYS A 43 14.04 -34.42 -5.20
CA CYS A 43 14.36 -33.02 -4.92
C CYS A 43 15.00 -32.39 -6.15
N ALA A 44 14.47 -31.26 -6.57
CA ALA A 44 14.93 -30.55 -7.77
C ALA A 44 15.05 -29.03 -7.51
N ALA A 45 15.89 -28.36 -8.30
CA ALA A 45 16.02 -26.92 -8.29
C ALA A 45 15.98 -26.38 -9.71
N LEU A 46 15.14 -25.39 -9.92
CA LEU A 46 15.04 -24.63 -11.16
C LEU A 46 15.79 -23.31 -11.00
N LEU A 47 16.78 -23.07 -11.86
CA LEU A 47 17.57 -21.85 -11.87
C LEU A 47 17.20 -21.02 -13.09
N MET A 48 16.72 -19.79 -12.86
CA MET A 48 16.59 -18.77 -13.89
C MET A 48 17.76 -17.80 -13.78
N MET A 49 18.51 -17.64 -14.86
CA MET A 49 19.72 -16.83 -14.87
C MET A 49 19.78 -15.91 -16.07
N ASP A 50 20.41 -14.76 -15.87
CA ASP A 50 20.55 -13.74 -16.88
C ASP A 50 21.95 -13.11 -16.79
N LEU A 51 22.64 -13.02 -17.95
CA LEU A 51 23.97 -12.41 -18.02
C LEU A 51 23.90 -10.93 -17.67
N ASP A 52 24.83 -10.51 -16.83
CA ASP A 52 24.97 -9.12 -16.47
C ASP A 52 25.78 -8.37 -17.54
N ASN A 53 25.32 -7.17 -17.86
CA ASN A 53 26.06 -6.21 -18.69
C ASN A 53 26.36 -6.66 -20.15
N LEU A 54 25.62 -7.63 -20.71
CA LEU A 54 25.84 -8.08 -22.10
C LEU A 54 25.73 -6.92 -23.10
N LYS A 55 24.79 -6.00 -22.92
CA LYS A 55 24.66 -4.81 -23.76
C LYS A 55 25.92 -3.97 -23.73
N HIS A 56 26.48 -3.71 -22.56
CA HIS A 56 27.72 -2.96 -22.40
C HIS A 56 28.90 -3.65 -23.10
N ILE A 57 28.98 -4.98 -23.02
CA ILE A 57 30.00 -5.76 -23.71
C ILE A 57 29.84 -5.62 -25.22
N ASN A 58 28.65 -5.75 -25.76
CA ASN A 58 28.36 -5.55 -27.17
C ASN A 58 28.72 -4.15 -27.64
N ASP A 59 28.35 -3.13 -26.89
CA ASP A 59 28.59 -1.72 -27.23
C ASP A 59 30.12 -1.36 -27.15
N THR A 60 30.84 -2.01 -26.23
CA THR A 60 32.26 -1.70 -26.00
C THR A 60 33.18 -2.53 -26.91
N TYR A 61 32.93 -3.82 -27.08
CA TYR A 61 33.82 -4.77 -27.74
C TYR A 61 33.25 -5.35 -29.05
N GLY A 62 31.97 -5.09 -29.34
CA GLY A 62 31.28 -5.63 -30.51
C GLY A 62 30.50 -6.93 -30.24
N HIS A 63 29.57 -7.24 -31.12
CA HIS A 63 28.69 -8.41 -30.98
C HIS A 63 29.41 -9.76 -30.98
N ASP A 64 30.54 -9.87 -31.69
CA ASP A 64 31.36 -11.11 -31.67
C ASP A 64 31.85 -11.44 -30.26
N TRP A 65 32.20 -10.44 -29.47
CA TRP A 65 32.63 -10.62 -28.09
C TRP A 65 31.47 -10.88 -27.16
N GLY A 66 30.31 -10.30 -27.41
CA GLY A 66 29.07 -10.68 -26.73
C GLY A 66 28.72 -12.13 -26.98
N ASP A 67 28.84 -12.59 -28.20
CA ASP A 67 28.63 -13.99 -28.55
C ASP A 67 29.64 -14.93 -27.86
N GLN A 68 30.90 -14.54 -27.78
CA GLN A 68 31.92 -15.30 -26.99
C GLN A 68 31.57 -15.35 -25.51
N TYR A 69 31.08 -14.24 -24.96
CA TYR A 69 30.62 -14.19 -23.57
C TYR A 69 29.46 -15.15 -23.29
N ILE A 70 28.48 -15.18 -24.18
CA ILE A 70 27.34 -16.11 -24.12
C ILE A 70 27.83 -17.57 -24.28
N ARG A 71 28.70 -17.83 -25.26
CA ARG A 71 29.24 -19.15 -25.54
C ARG A 71 30.04 -19.70 -24.36
N GLN A 72 30.90 -18.89 -23.78
CA GLN A 72 31.70 -19.27 -22.61
C GLN A 72 30.82 -19.55 -21.39
N THR A 73 29.76 -18.81 -21.20
CA THR A 73 28.75 -19.06 -20.15
C THR A 73 28.10 -20.43 -20.37
N GLY A 74 27.65 -20.75 -21.55
CA GLY A 74 27.08 -22.06 -21.86
C GLY A 74 28.05 -23.21 -21.65
N GLN A 75 29.31 -23.03 -22.02
CA GLN A 75 30.38 -24.01 -21.78
C GLN A 75 30.62 -24.20 -20.27
N CYS A 76 30.61 -23.14 -19.50
CA CYS A 76 30.74 -23.20 -18.05
C CYS A 76 29.61 -24.03 -17.42
N PHE A 77 28.39 -23.87 -17.86
CA PHE A 77 27.24 -24.66 -17.38
C PHE A 77 27.43 -26.16 -17.76
N ALA A 78 27.76 -26.44 -19.00
CA ALA A 78 27.92 -27.79 -19.47
C ALA A 78 29.05 -28.53 -18.73
N ALA A 79 30.15 -27.84 -18.44
CA ALA A 79 31.35 -28.43 -17.78
C ALA A 79 31.18 -28.56 -16.26
N ASN A 80 30.34 -27.75 -15.61
CA ASN A 80 30.27 -27.65 -14.14
C ASN A 80 28.93 -28.08 -13.55
N THR A 81 28.09 -28.74 -14.34
CA THR A 81 26.84 -29.36 -13.86
C THR A 81 26.94 -30.88 -13.91
N PRO A 82 26.31 -31.60 -12.97
CA PRO A 82 26.25 -33.06 -13.01
C PRO A 82 25.60 -33.59 -14.29
N LYS A 83 26.02 -34.78 -14.70
CA LYS A 83 25.42 -35.46 -15.84
C LYS A 83 23.91 -35.63 -15.63
N GLY A 84 23.14 -35.28 -16.64
CA GLY A 84 21.69 -35.35 -16.57
C GLY A 84 21.02 -34.03 -16.21
N THR A 85 21.78 -33.03 -15.74
CA THR A 85 21.23 -31.67 -15.54
C THR A 85 20.74 -31.11 -16.85
N VAL A 86 19.53 -30.55 -16.86
CA VAL A 86 18.93 -29.93 -18.05
C VAL A 86 19.37 -28.47 -18.11
N CYS A 87 20.26 -28.15 -19.06
CA CYS A 87 20.75 -26.79 -19.26
C CYS A 87 20.23 -26.24 -20.58
N SER A 88 19.62 -25.06 -20.56
CA SER A 88 19.09 -24.43 -21.73
C SER A 88 19.40 -22.93 -21.81
N ARG A 89 19.44 -22.42 -23.02
CA ARG A 89 19.37 -20.99 -23.30
C ARG A 89 17.97 -20.66 -23.84
N LEU A 90 17.31 -19.71 -23.18
CA LEU A 90 15.95 -19.32 -23.56
C LEU A 90 15.96 -18.32 -24.71
N SER A 91 16.74 -17.27 -24.58
CA SER A 91 16.94 -16.22 -25.60
C SER A 91 18.02 -15.25 -25.11
N GLY A 92 18.69 -14.55 -26.03
CA GLY A 92 19.60 -13.46 -25.66
C GLY A 92 20.58 -13.84 -24.56
N ASP A 93 20.40 -13.28 -23.40
CA ASP A 93 21.20 -13.43 -22.19
C ASP A 93 20.56 -14.30 -21.10
N GLU A 94 19.43 -14.95 -21.39
CA GLU A 94 18.66 -15.71 -20.42
C GLU A 94 18.92 -17.23 -20.54
N PHE A 95 19.16 -17.87 -19.39
CA PHE A 95 19.40 -19.30 -19.25
C PHE A 95 18.47 -19.92 -18.20
N LEU A 96 18.10 -21.17 -18.40
CA LEU A 96 17.26 -21.93 -17.49
C LEU A 96 17.86 -23.31 -17.28
N LEU A 97 18.13 -23.67 -16.03
CA LEU A 97 18.72 -24.96 -15.64
C LEU A 97 17.79 -25.70 -14.69
N LEU A 98 17.66 -27.01 -14.88
CA LEU A 98 16.95 -27.89 -13.95
C LEU A 98 17.89 -28.98 -13.44
N PHE A 99 18.16 -28.93 -12.14
CA PHE A 99 18.80 -30.00 -11.39
C PHE A 99 17.71 -30.87 -10.78
N TYR A 100 17.78 -32.18 -10.93
CA TYR A 100 16.75 -33.09 -10.45
C TYR A 100 17.27 -34.44 -10.03
N GLY A 101 16.46 -35.20 -9.29
CA GLY A 101 16.75 -36.58 -8.89
C GLY A 101 17.60 -36.69 -7.61
N TYR A 102 17.72 -35.62 -6.83
CA TYR A 102 18.50 -35.61 -5.60
C TYR A 102 17.70 -36.14 -4.40
N PRO A 103 18.35 -36.78 -3.42
CA PRO A 103 17.68 -37.27 -2.21
C PRO A 103 17.10 -36.14 -1.36
N GLY A 104 17.76 -34.98 -1.31
CA GLY A 104 17.34 -33.83 -0.52
C GLY A 104 18.01 -32.55 -0.96
N ARG A 105 17.58 -31.44 -0.35
CA ARG A 105 18.03 -30.07 -0.67
C ARG A 105 19.52 -29.86 -0.37
N GLU A 106 20.04 -30.49 0.66
CA GLU A 106 21.45 -30.34 1.08
C GLU A 106 22.41 -30.81 0.01
N GLN A 107 22.22 -32.04 -0.50
CA GLN A 107 23.05 -32.61 -1.56
C GLN A 107 22.98 -31.80 -2.86
N LEU A 108 21.80 -31.32 -3.18
CA LEU A 108 21.60 -30.46 -4.36
C LEU A 108 22.26 -29.09 -4.17
N ARG A 109 22.21 -28.52 -2.99
CA ARG A 109 22.85 -27.23 -2.68
C ARG A 109 24.35 -27.26 -2.92
N GLU A 110 25.01 -28.32 -2.54
CA GLU A 110 26.45 -28.49 -2.84
C GLU A 110 26.77 -28.39 -4.34
N LYS A 111 25.86 -28.90 -5.20
CA LYS A 111 26.01 -28.83 -6.66
C LYS A 111 25.79 -27.43 -7.18
N LEU A 112 24.82 -26.71 -6.62
CA LEU A 112 24.57 -25.31 -6.95
C LEU A 112 25.71 -24.39 -6.54
N GLU A 113 26.29 -24.61 -5.36
CA GLU A 113 27.46 -23.87 -4.88
C GLU A 113 28.70 -24.13 -5.73
N ALA A 114 28.91 -25.38 -6.17
CA ALA A 114 30.00 -25.74 -7.08
C ALA A 114 29.85 -24.98 -8.43
N LEU A 115 28.65 -24.95 -8.99
CA LEU A 115 28.37 -24.19 -10.20
C LEU A 115 28.60 -22.68 -9.98
N THR A 116 28.14 -22.12 -8.89
CA THR A 116 28.33 -20.70 -8.55
C THR A 116 29.81 -20.34 -8.47
N ARG A 117 30.62 -21.17 -7.81
CA ARG A 117 32.07 -20.96 -7.75
C ARG A 117 32.72 -21.01 -9.12
N ALA A 118 32.33 -21.96 -9.96
CA ALA A 118 32.86 -22.10 -11.32
C ALA A 118 32.53 -20.89 -12.17
N MET A 119 31.30 -20.35 -12.06
CA MET A 119 30.87 -19.14 -12.77
C MET A 119 31.67 -17.92 -12.32
N GLN A 120 31.95 -17.75 -11.04
CA GLN A 120 32.75 -16.63 -10.52
C GLN A 120 34.19 -16.64 -11.03
N GLN A 121 34.71 -17.80 -11.40
CA GLN A 121 36.08 -17.99 -11.93
C GLN A 121 36.14 -17.95 -13.47
N ALA A 122 34.98 -18.01 -14.13
CA ALA A 122 34.92 -18.04 -15.60
C ALA A 122 35.27 -16.68 -16.21
N VAL A 123 36.12 -16.70 -17.21
CA VAL A 123 36.62 -15.51 -17.91
C VAL A 123 36.61 -15.69 -19.41
N VAL A 124 36.47 -14.59 -20.14
CA VAL A 124 36.74 -14.48 -21.58
C VAL A 124 37.99 -13.65 -21.75
N VAL A 125 38.98 -14.18 -22.45
CA VAL A 125 40.24 -13.47 -22.73
C VAL A 125 39.99 -12.53 -23.94
N LEU A 126 40.12 -11.23 -23.70
CA LEU A 126 39.95 -10.19 -24.73
C LEU A 126 41.21 -10.10 -25.66
N PRO A 127 41.11 -9.46 -26.84
CA PRO A 127 42.23 -9.25 -27.71
C PRO A 127 43.37 -8.48 -27.06
N SER A 128 43.07 -7.64 -26.08
CA SER A 128 44.06 -6.89 -25.28
C SER A 128 44.88 -7.75 -24.33
N GLY A 129 44.52 -9.05 -24.17
CA GLY A 129 45.08 -9.95 -23.18
C GLY A 129 44.45 -9.81 -21.79
N ASN A 130 43.51 -8.90 -21.58
CA ASN A 130 42.81 -8.74 -20.32
C ASN A 130 41.68 -9.76 -20.20
N ASP A 131 41.45 -10.21 -18.95
CA ASP A 131 40.35 -11.10 -18.64
C ASP A 131 39.03 -10.33 -18.44
N LEU A 132 37.98 -10.78 -19.13
CA LEU A 132 36.62 -10.32 -18.91
C LEU A 132 35.90 -11.38 -18.05
N HIS A 133 35.63 -11.03 -16.80
CA HIS A 133 34.90 -11.91 -15.89
C HIS A 133 33.45 -12.03 -16.29
N ILE A 134 32.94 -13.27 -16.28
CA ILE A 134 31.53 -13.54 -16.51
C ILE A 134 30.77 -13.21 -15.24
N SER A 135 29.79 -12.32 -15.35
CA SER A 135 28.84 -12.00 -14.28
C SER A 135 27.45 -12.45 -14.68
N ILE A 136 26.81 -13.22 -13.80
CA ILE A 136 25.47 -13.74 -14.03
C ILE A 136 24.65 -13.60 -12.75
N SER A 137 23.42 -13.11 -12.89
CA SER A 137 22.45 -13.00 -11.80
C SER A 137 21.40 -14.07 -11.93
N GLY A 138 21.03 -14.71 -10.83
CA GLY A 138 20.08 -15.81 -10.91
C GLY A 138 19.16 -15.96 -9.71
N GLY A 139 18.06 -16.63 -9.94
CA GLY A 139 17.10 -17.03 -8.92
C GLY A 139 16.90 -18.54 -8.92
N VAL A 140 16.67 -19.10 -7.76
CA VAL A 140 16.48 -20.54 -7.52
C VAL A 140 15.11 -20.79 -6.92
N ALA A 141 14.33 -21.67 -7.54
CA ALA A 141 13.08 -22.20 -6.99
C ALA A 141 13.20 -23.71 -6.77
N TRP A 142 12.67 -24.19 -5.64
CA TRP A 142 12.88 -25.55 -5.16
C TRP A 142 11.63 -26.42 -5.32
N TYR A 143 11.79 -27.60 -5.94
CA TYR A 143 10.77 -28.64 -6.00
C TYR A 143 11.02 -29.69 -4.92
N PRO A 144 10.03 -30.17 -4.18
CA PRO A 144 8.61 -29.74 -4.17
C PRO A 144 8.31 -28.59 -3.18
N GLU A 145 9.32 -28.06 -2.51
CA GLU A 145 9.19 -27.13 -1.37
C GLU A 145 8.46 -25.84 -1.77
N ASP A 146 8.90 -25.18 -2.84
CA ASP A 146 8.29 -23.93 -3.27
C ASP A 146 7.03 -24.18 -4.13
N SER A 147 7.07 -25.16 -5.02
CA SER A 147 5.94 -25.59 -5.83
C SER A 147 6.18 -26.96 -6.46
N ARG A 148 5.11 -27.65 -6.84
CA ARG A 148 5.14 -28.87 -7.65
C ARG A 148 4.83 -28.62 -9.14
N ASP A 149 4.51 -27.40 -9.48
CA ASP A 149 4.18 -26.98 -10.85
C ASP A 149 5.36 -26.26 -11.50
N ILE A 150 5.75 -26.70 -12.70
CA ILE A 150 6.91 -26.14 -13.41
C ILE A 150 6.72 -24.66 -13.78
N GLU A 151 5.54 -24.26 -14.19
CA GLU A 151 5.28 -22.86 -14.58
C GLU A 151 5.35 -21.95 -13.36
N THR A 152 4.87 -22.42 -12.21
CA THR A 152 4.99 -21.71 -10.94
C THR A 152 6.45 -21.60 -10.50
N LEU A 153 7.22 -22.69 -10.61
CA LEU A 153 8.66 -22.67 -10.30
C LEU A 153 9.43 -21.68 -11.18
N LYS A 154 9.13 -21.64 -12.50
CA LYS A 154 9.72 -20.64 -13.41
C LYS A 154 9.42 -19.21 -12.94
N LYS A 155 8.18 -18.94 -12.59
CA LYS A 155 7.76 -17.62 -12.07
C LYS A 155 8.47 -17.23 -10.78
N TYR A 156 8.66 -18.17 -9.88
CA TYR A 156 9.35 -17.96 -8.61
C TYR A 156 10.86 -17.75 -8.78
N ALA A 157 11.49 -18.53 -9.65
CA ALA A 157 12.90 -18.36 -9.98
C ALA A 157 13.16 -17.03 -10.69
N ASP A 158 12.28 -16.64 -11.62
CA ASP A 158 12.34 -15.34 -12.30
C ASP A 158 12.22 -14.16 -11.32
N PHE A 159 11.30 -14.26 -10.38
CA PHE A 159 11.13 -13.25 -9.33
C PHE A 159 12.41 -13.11 -8.47
N ALA A 160 12.99 -14.20 -8.03
CA ALA A 160 14.23 -14.19 -7.25
C ALA A 160 15.41 -13.59 -8.05
N MET A 161 15.52 -13.92 -9.34
CA MET A 161 16.52 -13.33 -10.26
C MET A 161 16.32 -11.82 -10.41
N TYR A 162 15.09 -11.38 -10.60
CA TYR A 162 14.74 -9.95 -10.68
C TYR A 162 15.22 -9.18 -9.45
N GLN A 163 15.02 -9.74 -8.24
CA GLN A 163 15.51 -9.12 -7.00
C GLN A 163 17.02 -8.94 -6.98
N VAL A 164 17.79 -9.95 -7.45
CA VAL A 164 19.25 -9.88 -7.55
C VAL A 164 19.67 -8.76 -8.52
N LYS A 165 19.03 -8.68 -9.67
CA LYS A 165 19.35 -7.67 -10.69
C LYS A 165 19.14 -6.23 -10.21
N HIS A 166 18.18 -6.02 -9.31
CA HIS A 166 17.86 -4.71 -8.74
C HIS A 166 18.54 -4.43 -7.39
N SER A 167 19.36 -5.35 -6.92
CA SER A 167 20.14 -5.17 -5.69
C SER A 167 21.64 -5.37 -5.96
N THR A 168 22.15 -6.58 -5.75
CA THR A 168 23.56 -6.93 -5.90
C THR A 168 23.72 -7.92 -7.04
N LYS A 169 24.06 -7.44 -8.23
CA LYS A 169 24.32 -8.27 -9.41
C LYS A 169 25.40 -9.34 -9.17
N GLY A 170 25.41 -10.37 -9.98
CA GLY A 170 26.43 -11.42 -9.94
C GLY A 170 26.22 -12.45 -8.85
N GLN A 171 25.00 -12.56 -8.30
CA GLN A 171 24.65 -13.49 -7.23
C GLN A 171 23.50 -14.42 -7.62
N MET A 172 23.40 -15.53 -6.89
CA MET A 172 22.24 -16.44 -6.92
C MET A 172 21.45 -16.27 -5.64
N LYS A 173 20.12 -16.19 -5.75
CA LYS A 173 19.20 -16.03 -4.62
C LYS A 173 18.09 -17.06 -4.65
N ASP A 174 17.84 -17.68 -3.50
CA ASP A 174 16.69 -18.55 -3.32
C ASP A 174 15.38 -17.73 -3.34
N PHE A 175 14.33 -18.33 -3.88
CA PHE A 175 13.00 -17.80 -3.79
C PHE A 175 12.52 -17.74 -2.33
N ASP A 176 11.85 -16.66 -1.97
CA ASP A 176 11.24 -16.45 -0.66
C ASP A 176 9.78 -16.06 -0.84
N ILE A 177 8.87 -16.94 -0.40
CA ILE A 177 7.42 -16.74 -0.52
C ILE A 177 6.95 -15.54 0.30
N GLY A 178 7.57 -15.23 1.43
CA GLY A 178 7.23 -14.09 2.27
C GLY A 178 7.47 -12.77 1.54
N VAL A 179 8.64 -12.63 0.93
CA VAL A 179 9.01 -11.45 0.13
C VAL A 179 8.12 -11.33 -1.11
N TYR A 180 7.86 -12.43 -1.80
CA TYR A 180 6.96 -12.46 -2.97
C TYR A 180 5.56 -11.99 -2.62
N ASN A 181 4.99 -12.48 -1.54
CA ASN A 181 3.66 -12.10 -1.08
C ASN A 181 3.60 -10.63 -0.66
N GLN A 182 4.65 -10.12 -0.02
CA GLN A 182 4.75 -8.71 0.37
C GLN A 182 4.77 -7.78 -0.85
N GLU A 183 5.56 -8.08 -1.86
CA GLU A 183 5.61 -7.27 -3.10
C GLU A 183 4.31 -7.36 -3.90
N ALA A 184 3.69 -8.53 -3.96
CA ALA A 184 2.38 -8.71 -4.57
C ALA A 184 1.29 -7.91 -3.84
N TYR A 185 1.34 -7.84 -2.51
CA TYR A 185 0.45 -7.02 -1.70
C TYR A 185 0.64 -5.53 -2.00
N ILE A 186 1.88 -5.04 -2.04
CA ILE A 186 2.20 -3.64 -2.37
C ILE A 186 1.69 -3.28 -3.77
N ALA A 187 1.94 -4.13 -4.76
CA ALA A 187 1.49 -3.92 -6.13
C ALA A 187 -0.05 -3.88 -6.23
N ARG A 188 -0.74 -4.76 -5.49
CA ARG A 188 -2.19 -4.77 -5.39
C ARG A 188 -2.72 -3.48 -4.77
N THR A 189 -2.13 -3.06 -3.67
CA THR A 189 -2.52 -1.84 -2.94
C THR A 189 -2.41 -0.60 -3.82
N ARG A 190 -1.35 -0.49 -4.62
CA ARG A 190 -1.19 0.60 -5.59
C ARG A 190 -2.26 0.58 -6.69
N ARG A 191 -2.60 -0.60 -7.22
CA ARG A 191 -3.67 -0.73 -8.22
C ARG A 191 -5.03 -0.34 -7.63
N GLU A 192 -5.33 -0.80 -6.43
CA GLU A 192 -6.56 -0.45 -5.72
C GLU A 192 -6.65 1.06 -5.44
N PHE A 193 -5.53 1.70 -5.12
CA PHE A 193 -5.48 3.16 -4.95
C PHE A 193 -5.82 3.91 -6.25
N HIS A 194 -5.30 3.46 -7.39
CA HIS A 194 -5.69 4.02 -8.69
C HIS A 194 -7.19 3.83 -8.97
N GLN A 195 -7.74 2.66 -8.65
CA GLN A 195 -9.19 2.41 -8.79
C GLN A 195 -10.01 3.31 -7.86
N LEU A 196 -9.56 3.52 -6.62
CA LEU A 196 -10.23 4.40 -5.68
C LEU A 196 -10.40 5.81 -6.25
N ILE A 197 -9.36 6.35 -6.87
CA ILE A 197 -9.41 7.69 -7.47
C ILE A 197 -10.18 7.71 -8.79
N SER A 198 -9.85 6.83 -9.73
CA SER A 198 -10.42 6.85 -11.09
C SER A 198 -11.89 6.43 -11.14
N GLU A 199 -12.29 5.50 -10.31
CA GLU A 199 -13.66 5.00 -10.20
C GLU A 199 -14.42 5.60 -9.01
N GLU A 200 -13.76 6.49 -8.25
CA GLU A 200 -14.32 7.13 -7.06
C GLU A 200 -14.88 6.13 -6.04
N ARG A 201 -14.16 5.06 -5.81
CA ARG A 201 -14.58 3.92 -4.97
C ARG A 201 -14.40 4.21 -3.49
N MET A 202 -14.92 5.32 -3.03
CA MET A 202 -15.08 5.67 -1.63
C MET A 202 -16.52 6.05 -1.34
N TYR A 203 -16.93 5.80 -0.11
CA TYR A 203 -18.24 6.17 0.41
C TYR A 203 -18.11 6.67 1.84
N TYR A 204 -19.17 7.20 2.41
CA TYR A 204 -19.13 7.82 3.72
C TYR A 204 -20.14 7.19 4.67
N TYR A 205 -19.70 6.99 5.91
CA TYR A 205 -20.57 6.83 7.05
C TYR A 205 -20.64 8.16 7.79
N PHE A 206 -21.74 8.37 8.49
CA PHE A 206 -21.98 9.58 9.24
C PHE A 206 -22.20 9.23 10.71
N GLN A 207 -21.47 9.89 11.59
CA GLN A 207 -21.61 9.71 13.03
C GLN A 207 -22.21 10.96 13.66
N PRO A 208 -23.34 10.86 14.37
CA PRO A 208 -23.97 12.02 15.01
C PRO A 208 -23.11 12.57 16.15
N ILE A 209 -23.12 13.90 16.26
CA ILE A 209 -22.57 14.68 17.37
C ILE A 209 -23.74 15.35 18.07
N PHE A 210 -23.94 15.05 19.34
CA PHE A 210 -25.12 15.47 20.08
C PHE A 210 -24.81 16.61 21.05
N SER A 211 -25.80 17.48 21.27
CA SER A 211 -25.73 18.50 22.32
C SER A 211 -25.77 17.85 23.69
N ALA A 212 -24.82 18.20 24.54
CA ALA A 212 -24.77 17.77 25.94
C ALA A 212 -25.93 18.32 26.79
N GLN A 213 -26.54 19.45 26.36
CA GLN A 213 -27.66 20.07 27.04
C GLN A 213 -29.03 19.49 26.64
N THR A 214 -29.22 19.27 25.34
CA THR A 214 -30.54 18.93 24.79
C THR A 214 -30.68 17.51 24.31
N GLY A 215 -29.58 16.82 24.04
CA GLY A 215 -29.56 15.50 23.40
C GLY A 215 -29.93 15.50 21.93
N ARG A 216 -30.15 16.67 21.35
CA ARG A 216 -30.41 16.80 19.90
C ARG A 216 -29.13 16.72 19.12
N VAL A 217 -29.25 16.25 17.88
CA VAL A 217 -28.12 16.26 16.94
C VAL A 217 -27.74 17.70 16.63
N HIS A 218 -26.45 18.00 16.80
CA HIS A 218 -25.88 19.29 16.45
C HIS A 218 -25.13 19.22 15.11
N ALA A 219 -24.47 18.10 14.87
CA ALA A 219 -23.67 17.87 13.69
C ALA A 219 -23.56 16.38 13.35
N TYR A 220 -23.02 16.10 12.18
CA TYR A 220 -22.59 14.77 11.78
C TYR A 220 -21.14 14.83 11.29
N GLU A 221 -20.32 13.88 11.70
CA GLU A 221 -18.98 13.69 11.13
C GLU A 221 -19.05 12.73 9.95
N ALA A 222 -18.51 13.15 8.80
CA ALA A 222 -18.38 12.34 7.61
C ALA A 222 -17.09 11.49 7.68
N LEU A 223 -17.22 10.18 7.75
CA LEU A 223 -16.13 9.23 7.92
C LEU A 223 -15.97 8.39 6.65
N MET A 224 -14.82 8.57 6.00
CA MET A 224 -14.48 7.87 4.76
C MET A 224 -14.47 6.35 4.96
N ARG A 225 -14.99 5.63 3.98
CA ARG A 225 -14.99 4.18 3.87
C ARG A 225 -14.58 3.76 2.47
N SER A 226 -13.99 2.59 2.35
CA SER A 226 -13.69 1.96 1.08
C SER A 226 -13.97 0.47 1.15
N ASP A 227 -14.48 -0.11 0.07
CA ASP A 227 -14.72 -1.54 -0.10
C ASP A 227 -13.50 -2.27 -0.70
N LEU A 228 -12.46 -1.54 -1.09
CA LEU A 228 -11.24 -2.11 -1.64
C LEU A 228 -10.45 -2.86 -0.54
N PRO A 229 -10.12 -4.14 -0.75
CA PRO A 229 -9.61 -5.00 0.33
C PRO A 229 -8.36 -4.49 1.04
N THR A 230 -7.42 -3.86 0.32
CA THR A 230 -6.18 -3.33 0.91
C THR A 230 -6.29 -1.88 1.39
N LEU A 231 -7.39 -1.19 1.09
CA LEU A 231 -7.62 0.23 1.35
C LEU A 231 -8.82 0.49 2.27
N ARG A 232 -9.02 -0.34 3.26
CA ARG A 232 -10.13 -0.17 4.22
C ARG A 232 -9.86 0.94 5.24
N SER A 233 -8.59 1.23 5.51
CA SER A 233 -8.17 2.26 6.46
C SER A 233 -7.93 3.60 5.78
N PRO A 234 -8.55 4.70 6.23
CA PRO A 234 -8.25 6.05 5.76
C PRO A 234 -6.76 6.41 5.89
N ALA A 235 -6.09 5.96 6.94
CA ALA A 235 -4.66 6.19 7.15
C ALA A 235 -3.80 5.60 6.01
N THR A 236 -4.13 4.38 5.54
CA THR A 236 -3.45 3.75 4.40
C THR A 236 -3.69 4.55 3.11
N ILE A 237 -4.92 5.01 2.89
CA ILE A 237 -5.27 5.86 1.73
C ILE A 237 -4.45 7.15 1.74
N MET A 238 -4.36 7.80 2.89
CA MET A 238 -3.60 9.05 3.06
C MET A 238 -2.10 8.85 2.85
N LYS A 239 -1.54 7.75 3.36
CA LYS A 239 -0.13 7.39 3.13
C LYS A 239 0.17 7.26 1.64
N LEU A 240 -0.64 6.50 0.91
CA LEU A 240 -0.47 6.31 -0.53
C LEU A 240 -0.68 7.61 -1.31
N ALA A 241 -1.63 8.44 -0.91
CA ALA A 241 -1.84 9.74 -1.52
C ALA A 241 -0.59 10.63 -1.43
N ARG A 242 0.09 10.63 -0.28
CA ARG A 242 1.38 11.34 -0.12
C ARG A 242 2.47 10.75 -1.01
N GLU A 243 2.63 9.42 -0.97
CA GLU A 243 3.67 8.73 -1.75
C GLU A 243 3.50 8.90 -3.27
N GLN A 244 2.27 9.00 -3.76
CA GLN A 244 1.96 9.10 -5.18
C GLN A 244 1.64 10.53 -5.65
N GLY A 245 1.78 11.53 -4.79
CA GLY A 245 1.49 12.92 -5.14
C GLY A 245 0.02 13.20 -5.46
N ALA A 246 -0.90 12.44 -4.87
CA ALA A 246 -2.34 12.50 -5.15
C ALA A 246 -3.16 13.16 -4.03
N LEU A 247 -2.53 13.96 -3.15
CA LEU A 247 -3.21 14.62 -2.03
C LEU A 247 -4.33 15.55 -2.51
N TYR A 248 -4.11 16.29 -3.60
CA TYR A 248 -5.14 17.16 -4.16
C TYR A 248 -6.39 16.39 -4.59
N GLU A 249 -6.20 15.28 -5.30
CA GLU A 249 -7.31 14.45 -5.78
C GLU A 249 -8.11 13.87 -4.62
N ILE A 250 -7.44 13.41 -3.57
CA ILE A 250 -8.10 12.91 -2.36
C ILE A 250 -8.88 14.03 -1.66
N GLU A 251 -8.29 15.22 -1.50
CA GLU A 251 -8.96 16.36 -0.90
C GLU A 251 -10.23 16.75 -1.67
N ARG A 252 -10.13 16.87 -2.99
CA ARG A 252 -11.24 17.18 -3.86
C ARG A 252 -12.37 16.13 -3.79
N LEU A 253 -12.01 14.86 -3.86
CA LEU A 253 -12.96 13.75 -3.76
C LEU A 253 -13.62 13.69 -2.38
N THR A 254 -12.86 13.94 -1.32
CA THR A 254 -13.37 13.95 0.06
C THR A 254 -14.52 14.94 0.21
N PHE A 255 -14.31 16.19 -0.16
CA PHE A 255 -15.37 17.19 -0.05
C PHE A 255 -16.55 16.89 -0.96
N ARG A 256 -16.30 16.60 -2.22
CA ARG A 256 -17.37 16.36 -3.18
C ARG A 256 -18.24 15.16 -2.82
N LYS A 257 -17.62 14.04 -2.49
CA LYS A 257 -18.35 12.81 -2.15
C LYS A 257 -19.09 12.91 -0.81
N ALA A 258 -18.47 13.50 0.19
CA ALA A 258 -19.12 13.70 1.49
C ALA A 258 -20.35 14.61 1.36
N LEU A 259 -20.24 15.74 0.65
CA LEU A 259 -21.35 16.64 0.40
C LEU A 259 -22.46 15.97 -0.43
N GLU A 260 -22.10 15.25 -1.49
CA GLU A 260 -23.04 14.54 -2.34
C GLU A 260 -23.86 13.50 -1.57
N GLU A 261 -23.20 12.66 -0.79
CA GLU A 261 -23.88 11.61 -0.03
C GLU A 261 -24.73 12.17 1.12
N PHE A 262 -24.23 13.19 1.80
CA PHE A 262 -25.00 13.85 2.85
C PHE A 262 -26.24 14.58 2.31
N ASP A 263 -26.11 15.22 1.17
CA ASP A 263 -27.23 15.88 0.50
C ASP A 263 -28.34 14.90 0.11
N LYS A 264 -27.98 13.70 -0.33
CA LYS A 264 -28.96 12.62 -0.56
C LYS A 264 -29.73 12.24 0.70
N LEU A 265 -29.06 12.17 1.84
CA LEU A 265 -29.71 11.90 3.14
C LEU A 265 -30.63 13.04 3.55
N ARG A 266 -30.22 14.30 3.35
CA ARG A 266 -31.05 15.49 3.59
C ARG A 266 -32.33 15.47 2.74
N SER A 267 -32.19 15.15 1.46
CA SER A 267 -33.32 15.08 0.51
C SER A 267 -34.36 14.03 0.91
N LYS A 268 -33.93 12.98 1.59
CA LYS A 268 -34.80 11.90 2.10
C LYS A 268 -35.29 12.14 3.53
N ASN A 269 -34.95 13.26 4.16
CA ASN A 269 -35.22 13.57 5.56
C ASN A 269 -34.67 12.52 6.55
N LEU A 270 -33.54 11.91 6.22
CA LEU A 270 -32.86 10.90 7.06
C LEU A 270 -31.85 11.51 8.03
N VAL A 271 -31.57 12.80 7.93
CA VAL A 271 -30.71 13.59 8.81
C VAL A 271 -31.38 14.91 9.15
N ASP A 272 -30.95 15.57 10.24
CA ASP A 272 -31.40 16.90 10.60
C ASP A 272 -30.92 17.93 9.58
N ARG A 273 -31.82 18.68 8.97
CA ARG A 273 -31.48 19.66 7.92
C ARG A 273 -30.66 20.85 8.42
N GLN A 274 -30.73 21.15 9.70
CA GLN A 274 -30.00 22.27 10.31
C GLN A 274 -28.65 21.85 10.90
N ALA A 275 -28.37 20.55 10.97
CA ALA A 275 -27.13 20.05 11.51
C ALA A 275 -25.93 20.46 10.66
N LEU A 276 -24.82 20.72 11.32
CA LEU A 276 -23.53 20.92 10.67
C LEU A 276 -23.00 19.59 10.14
N ILE A 277 -22.13 19.66 9.14
CA ILE A 277 -21.39 18.52 8.64
C ILE A 277 -19.88 18.74 8.81
N PHE A 278 -19.22 17.85 9.51
CA PHE A 278 -17.79 17.87 9.76
C PHE A 278 -17.11 17.00 8.73
N ILE A 279 -16.12 17.56 8.03
CA ILE A 279 -15.37 16.89 6.96
C ILE A 279 -13.88 17.02 7.23
N ASN A 280 -13.19 15.88 7.29
CA ASN A 280 -11.74 15.83 7.43
C ASN A 280 -11.06 16.44 6.21
N SER A 281 -10.03 17.24 6.45
CA SER A 281 -9.31 17.98 5.41
C SER A 281 -7.80 17.89 5.64
N ILE A 282 -7.05 17.95 4.56
CA ILE A 282 -5.58 17.97 4.58
C ILE A 282 -5.13 19.42 4.75
N ALA A 283 -4.45 19.73 5.86
CA ALA A 283 -4.07 21.09 6.22
C ALA A 283 -3.26 21.83 5.15
N SER A 284 -2.36 21.10 4.48
CA SER A 284 -1.45 21.66 3.45
C SER A 284 -2.08 21.82 2.06
N VAL A 285 -3.28 21.29 1.82
CA VAL A 285 -3.93 21.27 0.49
C VAL A 285 -5.08 22.26 0.47
N CYS A 286 -5.08 23.14 -0.52
CA CYS A 286 -6.20 24.05 -0.81
C CYS A 286 -6.81 23.71 -2.15
N LEU A 287 -8.14 23.61 -2.20
CA LEU A 287 -8.85 23.38 -3.46
C LEU A 287 -8.70 24.58 -4.41
N ARG A 288 -8.59 24.28 -5.69
CA ARG A 288 -8.64 25.30 -6.74
C ARG A 288 -9.97 26.03 -6.68
N ARG A 289 -9.95 27.29 -7.05
CA ARG A 289 -11.15 28.13 -7.04
C ARG A 289 -12.30 27.50 -7.84
N GLU A 290 -12.00 26.93 -8.99
CA GLU A 290 -12.99 26.27 -9.85
C GLU A 290 -13.72 25.13 -9.16
N ASP A 291 -12.99 24.27 -8.43
CA ASP A 291 -13.57 23.15 -7.69
C ASP A 291 -14.42 23.64 -6.51
N SER A 292 -13.97 24.68 -5.80
CA SER A 292 -14.74 25.29 -4.71
C SER A 292 -16.01 25.97 -5.20
N GLU A 293 -15.95 26.69 -6.32
CA GLU A 293 -17.10 27.33 -6.95
C GLU A 293 -18.12 26.30 -7.45
N TYR A 294 -17.66 25.19 -8.03
CA TYR A 294 -18.53 24.09 -8.44
C TYR A 294 -19.32 23.52 -7.26
N MET A 295 -18.64 23.27 -6.14
CA MET A 295 -19.29 22.75 -4.94
C MET A 295 -20.25 23.75 -4.32
N ASP A 296 -19.90 25.04 -4.32
CA ASP A 296 -20.77 26.10 -3.81
C ASP A 296 -22.04 26.25 -4.65
N GLN A 297 -21.96 26.21 -5.96
CA GLN A 297 -23.10 26.23 -6.84
C GLN A 297 -24.07 25.05 -6.65
N ARG A 298 -23.48 23.84 -6.43
CA ARG A 298 -24.28 22.63 -6.31
C ARG A 298 -24.85 22.40 -4.91
N TRP A 299 -24.12 22.78 -3.87
CA TRP A 299 -24.48 22.52 -2.46
C TRP A 299 -24.34 23.77 -1.58
N HIS A 300 -24.83 24.89 -2.04
CA HIS A 300 -24.64 26.19 -1.40
C HIS A 300 -25.04 26.21 0.09
N GLU A 301 -26.21 25.73 0.43
CA GLU A 301 -26.69 25.70 1.82
C GLU A 301 -25.78 24.76 2.69
N LEU A 302 -25.46 23.61 2.15
CA LEU A 302 -24.65 22.61 2.85
C LEU A 302 -23.21 23.08 3.05
N ARG A 303 -22.65 23.80 2.08
CA ARG A 303 -21.33 24.45 2.21
C ARG A 303 -21.27 25.43 3.39
N ARG A 304 -22.33 26.12 3.67
CA ARG A 304 -22.43 27.02 4.82
C ARG A 304 -22.54 26.29 6.16
N GLN A 305 -23.02 25.07 6.16
CA GLN A 305 -23.12 24.19 7.32
C GLN A 305 -21.88 23.30 7.49
N MET A 306 -20.89 23.44 6.62
CA MET A 306 -19.68 22.63 6.64
C MET A 306 -18.68 23.16 7.69
N VAL A 307 -18.10 22.22 8.44
CA VAL A 307 -16.96 22.44 9.35
C VAL A 307 -15.78 21.64 8.81
N ILE A 308 -14.66 22.29 8.61
CA ILE A 308 -13.42 21.64 8.18
C ILE A 308 -12.66 21.18 9.41
N GLU A 309 -12.40 19.88 9.52
CA GLU A 309 -11.60 19.28 10.54
C GLU A 309 -10.12 19.20 10.13
N ILE A 310 -9.23 19.68 10.98
CA ILE A 310 -7.78 19.59 10.81
C ILE A 310 -7.22 18.86 12.02
N THR A 311 -6.42 17.84 11.81
CA THR A 311 -5.79 17.08 12.90
C THR A 311 -4.63 17.87 13.51
N GLU A 312 -4.42 17.70 14.82
CA GLU A 312 -3.34 18.35 15.55
C GLU A 312 -1.93 17.95 15.04
N GLU A 313 -1.80 16.72 14.53
CA GLU A 313 -0.53 16.17 14.04
C GLU A 313 -0.06 16.79 12.71
N GLU A 314 -0.95 17.45 11.97
CA GLU A 314 -0.60 18.02 10.68
C GLU A 314 0.16 19.36 10.85
N GLU A 315 1.23 19.48 10.07
CA GLU A 315 1.95 20.75 9.99
C GLU A 315 1.04 21.84 9.42
N MET A 316 0.74 22.85 10.23
CA MET A 316 -0.13 23.95 9.86
C MET A 316 0.54 24.87 8.84
N ASN A 317 0.01 24.93 7.64
CA ASN A 317 0.39 25.90 6.63
C ASN A 317 -0.57 27.10 6.70
N ARG A 318 -0.11 28.22 7.26
CA ARG A 318 -0.92 29.43 7.45
C ARG A 318 -1.58 29.92 6.15
N GLN A 319 -0.83 29.91 5.05
CA GLN A 319 -1.35 30.35 3.76
C GLN A 319 -2.47 29.44 3.24
N ALA A 320 -2.30 28.12 3.38
CA ALA A 320 -3.32 27.15 2.98
C ALA A 320 -4.59 27.28 3.86
N LEU A 321 -4.42 27.48 5.17
CA LEU A 321 -5.56 27.71 6.09
C LEU A 321 -6.33 28.99 5.75
N GLU A 322 -5.65 30.09 5.48
CA GLU A 322 -6.29 31.35 5.06
C GLU A 322 -7.02 31.19 3.72
N SER A 323 -6.44 30.49 2.78
CA SER A 323 -7.10 30.17 1.50
C SER A 323 -8.35 29.30 1.69
N LYS A 324 -8.29 28.31 2.59
CA LYS A 324 -9.48 27.50 2.95
C LYS A 324 -10.56 28.37 3.61
N ARG A 325 -10.16 29.24 4.56
CA ARG A 325 -11.07 30.11 5.30
C ARG A 325 -11.91 30.99 4.37
N HIS A 326 -11.31 31.48 3.30
CA HIS A 326 -11.92 32.37 2.33
C HIS A 326 -12.41 31.66 1.07
N ALA A 327 -12.49 30.32 1.06
CA ALA A 327 -13.00 29.58 -0.08
C ALA A 327 -14.48 29.90 -0.36
N PRO A 328 -14.88 29.97 -1.64
CA PRO A 328 -16.30 30.28 -2.00
C PRO A 328 -17.30 29.39 -1.29
N GLY A 329 -18.30 30.02 -0.67
CA GLY A 329 -19.40 29.35 0.04
C GLY A 329 -19.05 28.77 1.41
N PHE A 330 -17.78 28.72 1.80
CA PHE A 330 -17.38 28.23 3.10
C PHE A 330 -17.58 29.27 4.19
N SER A 331 -18.18 28.86 5.32
CA SER A 331 -18.48 29.76 6.45
C SER A 331 -17.25 30.14 7.30
N GLY A 332 -16.12 29.48 7.08
CA GLY A 332 -14.90 29.67 7.88
C GLY A 332 -14.85 28.86 9.19
N MET A 333 -15.77 27.92 9.42
CA MET A 333 -15.78 27.09 10.62
C MET A 333 -14.74 25.96 10.55
N PHE A 334 -13.80 25.97 11.47
CA PHE A 334 -12.80 24.90 11.64
C PHE A 334 -13.04 24.14 12.95
N ALA A 335 -12.66 22.88 12.94
CA ALA A 335 -12.50 22.06 14.13
C ALA A 335 -11.05 21.57 14.22
N LEU A 336 -10.48 21.64 15.40
CA LEU A 336 -9.21 20.99 15.73
C LEU A 336 -9.50 19.58 16.21
N ASP A 337 -9.04 18.59 15.48
CA ASP A 337 -9.26 17.17 15.76
C ASP A 337 -8.11 16.54 16.55
N ASP A 338 -8.37 15.43 17.24
CA ASP A 338 -7.42 14.63 18.02
C ASP A 338 -6.68 15.42 19.13
N TYR A 339 -7.28 16.47 19.70
CA TYR A 339 -6.65 17.26 20.76
C TYR A 339 -6.33 16.39 21.98
N GLY A 340 -5.06 16.36 22.35
CA GLY A 340 -4.55 15.59 23.50
C GLY A 340 -4.01 14.20 23.14
N SER A 341 -3.90 13.86 21.87
CA SER A 341 -3.35 12.56 21.40
C SER A 341 -1.85 12.36 21.66
N GLY A 342 -1.17 13.39 22.19
CA GLY A 342 0.26 13.33 22.58
C GLY A 342 1.18 14.27 21.79
N TYR A 343 0.66 14.95 20.79
CA TYR A 343 1.38 15.93 19.97
C TYR A 343 0.94 17.37 20.25
N SER A 344 0.27 17.59 21.38
CA SER A 344 -0.35 18.87 21.76
C SER A 344 0.59 20.05 21.55
N ASN A 345 0.30 20.82 20.52
CA ASN A 345 0.95 22.10 20.27
C ASN A 345 -0.08 23.21 20.42
N GLU A 346 0.01 23.98 21.50
CA GLU A 346 -0.84 25.15 21.72
C GLU A 346 -0.79 26.13 20.52
N GLY A 347 0.27 26.06 19.71
CA GLY A 347 0.39 26.79 18.46
C GLY A 347 -0.72 26.49 17.45
N SER A 348 -1.18 25.24 17.39
CA SER A 348 -2.28 24.85 16.48
C SER A 348 -3.59 25.54 16.82
N LEU A 349 -3.90 25.71 18.11
CA LEU A 349 -5.07 26.47 18.55
C LEU A 349 -5.00 27.95 18.14
N LEU A 350 -3.80 28.54 18.21
CA LEU A 350 -3.60 29.94 17.85
C LEU A 350 -3.69 30.17 16.34
N GLU A 351 -3.11 29.28 15.54
CA GLU A 351 -3.10 29.39 14.08
C GLU A 351 -4.46 29.09 13.46
N LEU A 352 -5.09 28.01 13.90
CA LEU A 352 -6.37 27.56 13.35
C LEU A 352 -7.53 28.44 13.83
N ALA A 353 -7.47 28.92 15.07
CA ALA A 353 -8.58 29.60 15.74
C ALA A 353 -9.92 28.84 15.53
N PRO A 354 -10.01 27.58 15.98
CA PRO A 354 -11.13 26.73 15.67
C PRO A 354 -12.40 27.15 16.39
N ARG A 355 -13.56 26.86 15.79
CA ARG A 355 -14.84 26.97 16.48
C ARG A 355 -15.10 25.77 17.39
N PHE A 356 -14.54 24.62 17.04
CA PHE A 356 -14.70 23.37 17.78
C PHE A 356 -13.34 22.77 18.11
N ILE A 357 -13.24 22.24 19.31
CA ILE A 357 -12.07 21.44 19.75
C ILE A 357 -12.58 20.04 20.09
N LYS A 358 -12.12 19.05 19.33
CA LYS A 358 -12.46 17.64 19.54
C LYS A 358 -11.41 17.02 20.44
N VAL A 359 -11.80 16.66 21.66
CA VAL A 359 -10.91 16.06 22.64
C VAL A 359 -10.83 14.56 22.38
N ASP A 360 -9.61 14.09 22.12
CA ASP A 360 -9.31 12.74 21.69
C ASP A 360 -9.80 11.67 22.68
N ILE A 361 -10.16 10.52 22.13
CA ILE A 361 -10.60 9.34 22.89
C ILE A 361 -9.61 8.93 23.99
N SER A 362 -8.31 9.13 23.80
CA SER A 362 -7.29 8.81 24.81
C SER A 362 -7.47 9.57 26.13
N ILE A 363 -8.04 10.78 26.08
CA ILE A 363 -8.38 11.58 27.24
C ILE A 363 -9.75 11.17 27.80
N ILE A 364 -10.71 10.89 26.93
CA ILE A 364 -12.10 10.61 27.34
C ILE A 364 -12.26 9.21 27.94
N ARG A 365 -11.53 8.23 27.41
CA ARG A 365 -11.61 6.85 27.89
C ARG A 365 -11.13 6.73 29.34
N GLY A 366 -12.02 6.27 30.23
CA GLY A 366 -11.72 6.11 31.65
C GLY A 366 -11.61 7.43 32.42
N ILE A 367 -12.07 8.54 31.86
CA ILE A 367 -12.00 9.86 32.52
C ILE A 367 -12.78 9.94 33.84
N ASP A 368 -13.79 9.10 34.00
CA ASP A 368 -14.58 9.01 35.22
C ASP A 368 -13.76 8.61 36.46
N SER A 369 -12.66 7.91 36.26
CA SER A 369 -11.78 7.41 37.32
C SER A 369 -10.36 7.97 37.28
N ASP A 370 -10.05 8.90 36.39
CA ASP A 370 -8.71 9.47 36.21
C ASP A 370 -8.69 10.98 36.43
N PRO A 371 -8.19 11.43 37.61
CA PRO A 371 -8.12 12.87 37.94
C PRO A 371 -7.27 13.70 36.99
N ASP A 372 -6.22 13.12 36.41
CA ASP A 372 -5.33 13.86 35.51
C ASP A 372 -6.03 14.13 34.18
N LYS A 373 -6.74 13.14 33.63
CA LYS A 373 -7.58 13.33 32.45
C LYS A 373 -8.69 14.35 32.67
N GLN A 374 -9.34 14.32 33.85
CA GLN A 374 -10.31 15.33 34.24
C GLN A 374 -9.72 16.71 34.24
N GLN A 375 -8.50 16.87 34.78
CA GLN A 375 -7.83 18.17 34.83
C GLN A 375 -7.47 18.69 33.43
N ILE A 376 -7.05 17.82 32.52
CA ILE A 376 -6.79 18.18 31.11
C ILE A 376 -8.05 18.71 30.47
N LEU A 377 -9.18 18.02 30.64
CA LEU A 377 -10.46 18.47 30.09
C LEU A 377 -10.91 19.81 30.69
N ARG A 378 -10.77 19.98 32.00
CA ARG A 378 -11.06 21.27 32.64
C ARG A 378 -10.23 22.42 32.05
N ASN A 379 -8.97 22.17 31.78
CA ASN A 379 -8.06 23.19 31.25
C ASN A 379 -8.50 23.62 29.82
N VAL A 380 -8.82 22.68 28.96
CA VAL A 380 -9.27 23.01 27.58
C VAL A 380 -10.64 23.68 27.57
N VAL A 381 -11.57 23.25 28.43
CA VAL A 381 -12.88 23.90 28.61
C VAL A 381 -12.70 25.35 29.06
N ARG A 382 -11.83 25.60 30.05
CA ARG A 382 -11.51 26.95 30.53
C ARG A 382 -10.90 27.83 29.45
N TYR A 383 -10.07 27.26 28.57
CA TYR A 383 -9.53 27.97 27.42
C TYR A 383 -10.60 28.32 26.40
N ALA A 384 -11.48 27.40 26.12
CA ALA A 384 -12.47 27.48 25.05
C ALA A 384 -13.63 28.44 25.36
N GLN A 385 -14.17 28.43 26.58
CA GLN A 385 -15.38 29.19 26.97
C GLN A 385 -15.31 30.68 26.65
N PRO A 386 -14.26 31.42 27.08
CA PRO A 386 -14.19 32.86 26.80
C PRO A 386 -14.04 33.20 25.31
N ARG A 387 -13.67 32.24 24.51
CA ARG A 387 -13.41 32.36 23.06
C ARG A 387 -14.56 31.90 22.20
N SER A 388 -15.67 31.53 22.81
CA SER A 388 -16.84 30.94 22.12
C SER A 388 -16.51 29.68 21.29
N MET A 389 -15.49 28.96 21.71
CA MET A 389 -15.16 27.64 21.16
C MET A 389 -15.96 26.56 21.88
N GLN A 390 -16.47 25.57 21.13
CA GLN A 390 -17.23 24.47 21.71
C GLN A 390 -16.34 23.22 21.81
N ILE A 391 -16.48 22.52 22.93
CA ILE A 391 -15.74 21.29 23.20
C ILE A 391 -16.59 20.08 22.82
N ILE A 392 -16.02 19.22 21.99
CA ILE A 392 -16.59 17.92 21.63
C ILE A 392 -15.80 16.83 22.36
N ALA A 393 -16.46 16.06 23.21
CA ALA A 393 -15.87 14.87 23.81
C ALA A 393 -16.05 13.67 22.85
N GLU A 394 -14.93 13.14 22.34
CA GLU A 394 -14.94 12.03 21.41
C GLU A 394 -14.78 10.68 22.09
N GLY A 395 -15.33 9.64 21.45
CA GLY A 395 -15.13 8.28 21.89
C GLY A 395 -15.79 7.94 23.24
N VAL A 396 -16.89 8.59 23.57
CA VAL A 396 -17.68 8.27 24.76
C VAL A 396 -18.28 6.85 24.60
N GLU A 397 -17.86 5.93 25.46
CA GLU A 397 -18.24 4.51 25.38
C GLU A 397 -19.06 4.02 26.58
N THR A 398 -19.05 4.77 27.69
CA THR A 398 -19.80 4.40 28.91
C THR A 398 -20.64 5.54 29.49
N ALA A 399 -21.65 5.18 30.27
CA ALA A 399 -22.48 6.14 30.99
C ALA A 399 -21.66 7.00 31.96
N ALA A 400 -20.68 6.40 32.64
CA ALA A 400 -19.83 7.08 33.59
C ALA A 400 -18.94 8.15 32.92
N GLU A 401 -18.32 7.79 31.77
CA GLU A 401 -17.56 8.75 30.95
C GLU A 401 -18.46 9.90 30.51
N MET A 402 -19.67 9.61 29.99
CA MET A 402 -20.62 10.60 29.54
C MET A 402 -21.00 11.61 30.62
N ARG A 403 -21.38 11.13 31.81
CA ARG A 403 -21.69 12.01 32.94
C ARG A 403 -20.51 12.89 33.32
N THR A 404 -19.32 12.32 33.37
CA THR A 404 -18.11 13.03 33.77
C THR A 404 -17.78 14.16 32.78
N VAL A 405 -17.80 13.90 31.48
CA VAL A 405 -17.49 14.93 30.48
C VAL A 405 -18.53 16.04 30.45
N ILE A 406 -19.80 15.74 30.66
CA ILE A 406 -20.86 16.76 30.78
C ILE A 406 -20.62 17.62 32.02
N ASP A 407 -20.34 17.04 33.18
CA ASP A 407 -20.07 17.74 34.43
C ASP A 407 -18.83 18.65 34.33
N LEU A 408 -17.83 18.25 33.53
CA LEU A 408 -16.62 19.00 33.29
C LEU A 408 -16.76 20.13 32.24
N GLY A 409 -17.90 20.20 31.57
CA GLY A 409 -18.24 21.32 30.69
C GLY A 409 -18.11 21.04 29.19
N ALA A 410 -18.09 19.76 28.76
CA ALA A 410 -18.20 19.43 27.34
C ALA A 410 -19.54 19.93 26.77
N ASP A 411 -19.49 20.59 25.62
CA ASP A 411 -20.67 21.15 24.96
C ASP A 411 -21.38 20.11 24.09
N LEU A 412 -20.60 19.27 23.45
CA LEU A 412 -21.04 18.28 22.47
C LEU A 412 -20.41 16.91 22.76
N LEU A 413 -21.12 15.86 22.38
CA LEU A 413 -20.78 14.47 22.68
C LEU A 413 -20.79 13.62 21.41
N GLN A 414 -19.79 12.77 21.26
CA GLN A 414 -19.68 11.80 20.17
C GLN A 414 -19.11 10.49 20.72
N GLY A 415 -19.66 9.36 20.32
CA GLY A 415 -19.12 8.07 20.73
C GLY A 415 -20.14 6.95 20.57
N TYR A 416 -19.66 5.72 20.71
CA TYR A 416 -20.46 4.52 20.49
C TYR A 416 -21.57 4.32 21.52
N PHE A 417 -21.42 4.92 22.69
CA PHE A 417 -22.48 4.92 23.70
C PHE A 417 -23.71 5.71 23.23
N LEU A 418 -23.54 6.73 22.40
CA LEU A 418 -24.64 7.56 21.89
C LEU A 418 -25.15 7.06 20.55
N ALA A 419 -24.27 6.88 19.58
CA ALA A 419 -24.55 6.32 18.25
C ALA A 419 -23.24 5.94 17.53
N ARG A 420 -23.29 4.89 16.73
CA ARG A 420 -22.16 4.46 15.88
C ARG A 420 -22.20 5.15 14.51
N PRO A 421 -21.05 5.23 13.83
CA PRO A 421 -21.06 5.60 12.42
C PRO A 421 -21.92 4.63 11.61
N ALA A 422 -22.76 5.16 10.72
CA ALA A 422 -23.59 4.37 9.82
C ALA A 422 -23.85 5.11 8.50
N ALA A 423 -24.21 4.37 7.46
CA ALA A 423 -24.58 4.94 6.17
C ALA A 423 -25.84 5.86 6.31
N VAL A 424 -26.78 5.44 7.15
CA VAL A 424 -27.90 6.27 7.62
C VAL A 424 -27.73 6.38 9.15
N PRO A 425 -27.48 7.59 9.67
CA PRO A 425 -27.22 7.75 11.10
C PRO A 425 -28.41 7.34 11.97
N ASP A 426 -28.11 6.66 13.07
CA ASP A 426 -29.10 6.32 14.08
C ASP A 426 -29.42 7.52 15.00
N PRO A 427 -30.63 7.56 15.60
CA PRO A 427 -30.91 8.50 16.66
C PRO A 427 -30.07 8.20 17.91
N ILE A 428 -30.06 9.15 18.86
CA ILE A 428 -29.37 8.95 20.14
C ILE A 428 -29.93 7.70 20.86
N ALA A 429 -29.01 6.91 21.43
CA ALA A 429 -29.37 5.73 22.20
C ALA A 429 -30.24 6.12 23.42
N PRO A 430 -31.30 5.37 23.75
CA PRO A 430 -32.24 5.72 24.81
C PRO A 430 -31.56 5.95 26.17
N GLU A 431 -30.56 5.14 26.53
CA GLU A 431 -29.82 5.25 27.78
C GLU A 431 -29.07 6.60 27.87
N ALA A 432 -28.41 7.00 26.78
CA ALA A 432 -27.72 8.29 26.67
C ALA A 432 -28.71 9.46 26.76
N ALA A 433 -29.86 9.37 26.10
CA ALA A 433 -30.90 10.38 26.19
C ALA A 433 -31.44 10.58 27.62
N GLU A 434 -31.58 9.49 28.38
CA GLU A 434 -32.01 9.53 29.79
C GLU A 434 -31.00 10.26 30.66
N ILE A 435 -29.69 10.04 30.46
CA ILE A 435 -28.65 10.73 31.21
C ILE A 435 -28.74 12.24 31.02
N ILE A 436 -28.94 12.73 29.79
CA ILE A 436 -29.07 14.15 29.52
C ILE A 436 -30.32 14.73 30.18
N ARG A 437 -31.44 14.00 30.16
CA ARG A 437 -32.68 14.45 30.82
C ARG A 437 -32.61 14.51 32.34
N ALA A 438 -31.70 13.74 32.93
CA ALA A 438 -31.52 13.68 34.38
C ALA A 438 -30.57 14.76 34.93
N ILE A 439 -29.84 15.46 34.07
CA ILE A 439 -28.95 16.56 34.42
C ILE A 439 -29.71 17.91 34.33
#